data_23717a546ce906c271224bb409831e84
#
_entry.id   23717a546ce906c271224bb409831e84
#
_cell.length_a   1.000
_cell.length_b   1.000
_cell.length_c   1.000
_cell.angle_alpha   90.00
_cell.angle_beta   90.00
_cell.angle_gamma   90.00
#
_symmetry.space_group_name_H-M   'P 1'
#
loop_
_entity.id
_entity.type
_entity.pdbx_description
1 polymer ?
#
loop_
_entity_poly.entity_id
_entity_poly.type
_entity_poly.pdbx_seq_one_letter_code
_entity_poly.pdbx_strand_id
1 'polypeptide(L)'
;VHGKNHHKVGSFRNFILDLRVINNRGKLLLCNKNKNRDLFNYTIGAMGLTGIIYSCRFKLKKISSNLIFQETLKNKDLKETLRSVENSKNWEYNVAWLDGSANQNKVGRSVTYRAHHIKKKKSILEFKAEKSIKIPNIFPSWFMGSYTIKLLNFLYYLLSLKSKKVISLDKYFFPLDRIKNWNIVYGKKGFITYQFIVPYKNSYNVINKILNILSDNKIYSYISVIKSMKKNDKYLSFGKEGLSFVFDFPIYKNIDKVLDKIDKIIISNNGDMYLTKDSRITRRIFQKINKKFYSPSFKKFRKKEYCYFSSLQSRRLKI
;
A
#
# COMPACT_ATOMS: atom_id res chain seq x y z
N VAL A 1 3.10 5.27 6.54
CA VAL A 1 2.30 5.69 5.38
C VAL A 1 3.21 6.02 4.21
N HIS A 2 2.80 5.69 2.98
CA HIS A 2 3.54 5.93 1.75
C HIS A 2 2.58 6.33 0.61
N GLY A 3 3.11 7.00 -0.42
CA GLY A 3 2.34 7.41 -1.59
C GLY A 3 1.82 6.22 -2.41
N LYS A 4 0.62 6.36 -2.99
CA LYS A 4 -0.05 5.30 -3.76
C LYS A 4 0.76 4.90 -5.00
N ASN A 5 1.17 5.87 -5.83
CA ASN A 5 1.85 5.64 -7.11
C ASN A 5 3.27 6.21 -7.15
N HIS A 6 3.73 6.86 -6.06
CA HIS A 6 5.05 7.47 -6.02
C HIS A 6 6.08 6.52 -5.44
N HIS A 7 7.18 6.29 -6.18
CA HIS A 7 8.21 5.32 -5.82
C HIS A 7 9.56 5.97 -5.42
N LYS A 8 9.75 7.28 -5.72
CA LYS A 8 11.06 7.95 -5.53
C LYS A 8 11.23 8.60 -4.16
N VAL A 9 10.15 9.00 -3.49
CA VAL A 9 10.21 9.86 -2.31
C VAL A 9 10.14 9.13 -0.96
N GLY A 10 10.00 7.82 -0.97
CA GLY A 10 9.94 7.02 0.25
C GLY A 10 8.59 7.14 0.96
N SER A 11 8.60 7.28 2.29
CA SER A 11 7.39 7.38 3.09
C SER A 11 6.95 8.82 3.37
N PHE A 12 5.73 8.97 3.88
CA PHE A 12 5.16 10.26 4.27
C PHE A 12 6.00 10.98 5.36
N ARG A 13 6.79 10.24 6.15
CA ARG A 13 7.76 10.79 7.11
C ARG A 13 8.62 11.91 6.52
N ASN A 14 9.05 11.75 5.27
CA ASN A 14 9.98 12.69 4.63
C ASN A 14 9.35 14.07 4.35
N PHE A 15 8.05 14.16 4.44
CA PHE A 15 7.29 15.39 4.20
C PHE A 15 6.80 16.06 5.49
N ILE A 16 6.83 15.36 6.64
CA ILE A 16 6.39 15.91 7.92
C ILE A 16 7.40 16.95 8.40
N LEU A 17 6.91 18.14 8.71
CA LEU A 17 7.67 19.24 9.26
C LEU A 17 7.65 19.20 10.79
N ASP A 18 6.44 19.09 11.35
CA ASP A 18 6.22 18.94 12.79
C ASP A 18 4.91 18.20 13.10
N LEU A 19 4.82 17.75 14.33
CA LEU A 19 3.65 17.15 14.95
C LEU A 19 3.32 17.87 16.25
N ARG A 20 2.05 17.99 16.57
CA ARG A 20 1.59 18.25 17.91
C ARG A 20 1.05 16.97 18.51
N VAL A 21 1.63 16.54 19.62
CA VAL A 21 1.33 15.25 20.25
C VAL A 21 0.86 15.48 21.67
N ILE A 22 -0.27 14.88 22.05
CA ILE A 22 -0.76 14.86 23.42
C ILE A 22 -0.07 13.68 24.12
N ASN A 23 0.63 13.97 25.23
CA ASN A 23 1.30 12.96 26.03
C ASN A 23 0.36 12.34 27.08
N ASN A 24 0.87 11.41 27.90
CA ASN A 24 0.14 10.74 28.98
C ASN A 24 -0.32 11.64 30.12
N ARG A 25 0.21 12.87 30.21
CA ARG A 25 -0.18 13.89 31.17
C ARG A 25 -1.19 14.90 30.60
N GLY A 26 -1.75 14.63 29.43
CA GLY A 26 -2.65 15.54 28.71
C GLY A 26 -1.98 16.79 28.14
N LYS A 27 -0.65 16.92 28.22
CA LYS A 27 0.07 18.09 27.70
C LYS A 27 0.26 17.98 26.19
N LEU A 28 -0.03 19.08 25.48
CA LEU A 28 0.21 19.22 24.05
C LEU A 28 1.67 19.61 23.78
N LEU A 29 2.43 18.74 23.15
CA LEU A 29 3.85 18.93 22.83
C LEU A 29 4.07 19.16 21.36
N LEU A 30 4.80 20.24 21.01
CA LEU A 30 5.31 20.46 19.67
C LEU A 30 6.56 19.60 19.44
N CYS A 31 6.55 18.79 18.41
CA CYS A 31 7.60 17.83 18.07
C CYS A 31 8.09 18.04 16.63
N ASN A 32 9.37 18.24 16.46
CA ASN A 32 10.02 18.37 15.14
C ASN A 32 11.50 17.92 15.24
N LYS A 33 12.30 18.20 14.19
CA LYS A 33 13.72 17.83 14.16
C LYS A 33 14.57 18.48 15.27
N ASN A 34 14.14 19.63 15.79
CA ASN A 34 14.89 20.44 16.77
C ASN A 34 14.28 20.37 18.19
N LYS A 35 12.95 20.21 18.28
CA LYS A 35 12.23 20.18 19.57
C LYS A 35 11.53 18.85 19.76
N ASN A 36 11.68 18.21 20.94
CA ASN A 36 11.14 16.89 21.26
C ASN A 36 11.48 15.85 20.17
N ARG A 37 12.74 15.85 19.72
CA ARG A 37 13.24 15.12 18.57
C ARG A 37 12.95 13.62 18.63
N ASP A 38 13.14 13.00 19.78
CA ASP A 38 12.90 11.55 19.92
C ASP A 38 11.41 11.24 19.83
N LEU A 39 10.56 12.05 20.47
CA LEU A 39 9.11 11.92 20.35
C LEU A 39 8.67 12.08 18.90
N PHE A 40 9.20 13.07 18.17
CA PHE A 40 8.95 13.23 16.75
C PHE A 40 9.33 11.99 15.94
N ASN A 41 10.54 11.48 16.16
CA ASN A 41 11.07 10.37 15.39
C ASN A 41 10.35 9.05 15.67
N TYR A 42 10.01 8.79 16.92
CA TYR A 42 9.32 7.55 17.29
C TYR A 42 7.81 7.60 17.07
N THR A 43 7.16 8.75 17.14
CA THR A 43 5.70 8.86 16.89
C THR A 43 5.35 8.47 15.45
N ILE A 44 6.19 8.81 14.47
CA ILE A 44 5.94 8.48 13.08
C ILE A 44 6.17 6.99 12.83
N GLY A 45 5.09 6.22 12.78
CA GLY A 45 5.11 4.77 12.59
C GLY A 45 4.96 3.94 13.87
N ALA A 46 4.76 4.56 15.03
CA ALA A 46 4.65 3.88 16.31
C ALA A 46 3.31 3.21 16.62
N MET A 47 2.36 3.21 15.68
CA MET A 47 1.03 2.58 15.89
C MET A 47 0.27 3.09 17.11
N GLY A 48 0.43 4.37 17.49
CA GLY A 48 -0.23 4.98 18.63
C GLY A 48 0.46 4.71 19.99
N LEU A 49 1.69 4.22 20.02
CA LEU A 49 2.40 3.83 21.26
C LEU A 49 3.09 4.99 21.99
N THR A 50 3.10 6.19 21.41
CA THR A 50 3.89 7.33 21.92
C THR A 50 3.06 8.55 22.27
N GLY A 51 1.76 8.50 22.05
CA GLY A 51 0.84 9.60 22.29
C GLY A 51 -0.20 9.75 21.20
N ILE A 52 -1.07 10.74 21.34
CA ILE A 52 -2.13 11.05 20.38
C ILE A 52 -1.65 12.18 19.49
N ILE A 53 -1.61 11.97 18.17
CA ILE A 53 -1.31 13.03 17.20
C ILE A 53 -2.52 13.96 17.11
N TYR A 54 -2.38 15.19 17.63
CA TYR A 54 -3.40 16.23 17.57
C TYR A 54 -3.41 16.93 16.21
N SER A 55 -2.22 17.29 15.70
CA SER A 55 -2.06 17.93 14.41
C SER A 55 -0.72 17.58 13.76
N CYS A 56 -0.68 17.70 12.42
CA CYS A 56 0.51 17.43 11.62
C CYS A 56 0.67 18.53 10.57
N ARG A 57 1.85 19.14 10.51
CA ARG A 57 2.23 20.06 9.43
C ARG A 57 3.20 19.37 8.49
N PHE A 58 2.93 19.42 7.20
CA PHE A 58 3.74 18.72 6.20
C PHE A 58 3.88 19.53 4.91
N LYS A 59 4.91 19.23 4.13
CA LYS A 59 5.16 19.85 2.83
C LYS A 59 4.24 19.26 1.77
N LEU A 60 3.65 20.15 0.98
CA LEU A 60 2.94 19.82 -0.25
C LEU A 60 3.89 19.92 -1.45
N LYS A 61 3.62 19.14 -2.48
CA LYS A 61 4.29 19.27 -3.76
C LYS A 61 3.61 20.36 -4.57
N LYS A 62 4.40 21.35 -5.04
CA LYS A 62 3.90 22.36 -5.97
C LYS A 62 3.67 21.73 -7.35
N ILE A 63 2.51 21.95 -7.92
CA ILE A 63 2.13 21.56 -9.27
C ILE A 63 1.67 22.79 -10.05
N SER A 64 1.89 22.80 -11.37
CA SER A 64 1.45 23.88 -12.27
C SER A 64 0.20 23.52 -13.07
N SER A 65 -0.24 22.25 -12.99
CA SER A 65 -1.43 21.77 -13.70
C SER A 65 -2.02 20.57 -12.96
N ASN A 66 -3.35 20.45 -12.98
CA ASN A 66 -4.08 19.26 -12.55
C ASN A 66 -4.11 18.16 -13.62
N LEU A 67 -3.35 18.32 -14.72
CA LEU A 67 -3.27 17.36 -15.80
C LEU A 67 -2.05 16.45 -15.64
N ILE A 68 -2.27 15.19 -15.94
CA ILE A 68 -1.28 14.11 -15.89
C ILE A 68 -1.13 13.50 -17.28
N PHE A 69 0.09 13.45 -17.80
CA PHE A 69 0.40 12.60 -18.94
C PHE A 69 0.57 11.17 -18.44
N GLN A 70 -0.28 10.27 -18.92
CA GLN A 70 -0.25 8.85 -18.59
C GLN A 70 0.10 8.01 -19.80
N GLU A 71 1.01 7.08 -19.62
CA GLU A 71 1.25 5.98 -20.57
C GLU A 71 0.83 4.66 -19.92
N THR A 72 0.06 3.88 -20.69
CA THR A 72 -0.44 2.55 -20.31
C THR A 72 0.31 1.48 -21.06
N LEU A 73 0.92 0.55 -20.34
CA LEU A 73 1.62 -0.61 -20.88
C LEU A 73 0.89 -1.88 -20.47
N LYS A 74 0.83 -2.85 -21.38
CA LYS A 74 0.20 -4.16 -21.17
C LYS A 74 1.28 -5.23 -21.15
N ASN A 75 1.36 -6.01 -20.10
CA ASN A 75 2.37 -7.02 -19.88
C ASN A 75 1.72 -8.40 -19.82
N LYS A 76 2.26 -9.37 -20.54
CA LYS A 76 1.64 -10.70 -20.73
C LYS A 76 1.91 -11.67 -19.58
N ASP A 77 2.98 -11.45 -18.83
CA ASP A 77 3.44 -12.31 -17.75
C ASP A 77 4.18 -11.54 -16.65
N LEU A 78 4.62 -12.23 -15.61
CA LEU A 78 5.34 -11.64 -14.50
C LEU A 78 6.71 -11.06 -14.91
N LYS A 79 7.44 -11.69 -15.84
CA LYS A 79 8.73 -11.17 -16.29
C LYS A 79 8.59 -9.82 -16.99
N GLU A 80 7.62 -9.70 -17.90
CA GLU A 80 7.31 -8.43 -18.55
C GLU A 80 6.81 -7.39 -17.54
N THR A 81 5.98 -7.79 -16.57
CA THR A 81 5.50 -6.92 -15.51
C THR A 81 6.66 -6.31 -14.70
N LEU A 82 7.58 -7.14 -14.21
CA LEU A 82 8.72 -6.67 -13.42
C LEU A 82 9.64 -5.79 -14.25
N ARG A 83 9.92 -6.16 -15.50
CA ARG A 83 10.71 -5.37 -16.45
C ARG A 83 10.05 -4.01 -16.74
N SER A 84 8.73 -3.99 -16.93
CA SER A 84 7.95 -2.76 -17.14
C SER A 84 8.01 -1.82 -15.95
N VAL A 85 7.88 -2.34 -14.72
CA VAL A 85 8.01 -1.57 -13.48
C VAL A 85 9.42 -1.02 -13.32
N GLU A 86 10.45 -1.82 -13.64
CA GLU A 86 11.85 -1.41 -13.58
C GLU A 86 12.17 -0.30 -14.60
N ASN A 87 11.77 -0.46 -15.85
CA ASN A 87 11.97 0.54 -16.91
C ASN A 87 11.20 1.84 -16.66
N SER A 88 10.26 1.82 -15.73
CA SER A 88 9.50 3.01 -15.33
C SER A 88 10.12 3.79 -14.16
N LYS A 89 11.32 3.43 -13.68
CA LYS A 89 12.00 4.10 -12.55
C LYS A 89 12.23 5.60 -12.78
N ASN A 90 12.41 6.03 -14.02
CA ASN A 90 12.62 7.45 -14.36
C ASN A 90 11.32 8.26 -14.39
N TRP A 91 10.16 7.62 -14.49
CA TRP A 91 8.87 8.28 -14.42
C TRP A 91 8.61 8.81 -13.01
N GLU A 92 7.80 9.84 -12.91
CA GLU A 92 7.45 10.44 -11.62
C GLU A 92 6.55 9.51 -10.81
N TYR A 93 5.59 8.92 -11.48
CA TYR A 93 4.62 7.97 -10.92
C TYR A 93 4.65 6.67 -11.70
N ASN A 94 4.52 5.57 -10.99
CA ASN A 94 4.46 4.24 -11.57
C ASN A 94 3.65 3.31 -10.65
N VAL A 95 2.74 2.58 -11.25
CA VAL A 95 1.95 1.54 -10.59
C VAL A 95 1.51 0.51 -11.62
N ALA A 96 1.57 -0.76 -11.30
CA ALA A 96 1.00 -1.81 -12.14
C ALA A 96 -0.18 -2.45 -11.42
N TRP A 97 -1.33 -2.51 -12.11
CA TRP A 97 -2.40 -3.42 -11.74
C TRP A 97 -2.01 -4.83 -12.18
N LEU A 98 -2.14 -5.79 -11.29
CA LEU A 98 -1.79 -7.19 -11.51
C LEU A 98 -3.06 -8.03 -11.61
N ASP A 99 -3.17 -8.90 -12.60
CA ASP A 99 -4.20 -9.93 -12.61
C ASP A 99 -3.85 -11.03 -11.60
N GLY A 100 -4.43 -10.92 -10.40
CA GLY A 100 -4.22 -11.89 -9.32
C GLY A 100 -4.90 -13.25 -9.53
N SER A 101 -5.57 -13.44 -10.67
CA SER A 101 -6.30 -14.68 -11.01
C SER A 101 -5.74 -15.41 -12.24
N ALA A 102 -4.73 -14.83 -12.91
CA ALA A 102 -4.10 -15.44 -14.08
C ALA A 102 -3.27 -16.67 -13.67
N ASN A 103 -3.31 -17.70 -14.49
CA ASN A 103 -2.61 -18.97 -14.27
C ASN A 103 -1.77 -19.39 -15.48
N GLN A 104 -1.01 -20.46 -15.35
CA GLN A 104 -0.12 -20.99 -16.39
C GLN A 104 0.86 -19.92 -16.93
N ASN A 105 1.04 -19.83 -18.22
CA ASN A 105 1.96 -18.89 -18.87
C ASN A 105 1.54 -17.40 -18.74
N LYS A 106 0.36 -17.14 -18.14
CA LYS A 106 -0.19 -15.78 -17.91
C LYS A 106 -0.04 -15.31 -16.46
N VAL A 107 0.59 -16.11 -15.60
CA VAL A 107 0.81 -15.74 -14.20
C VAL A 107 1.54 -14.40 -14.13
N GLY A 108 0.96 -13.47 -13.38
CA GLY A 108 1.53 -12.15 -13.19
C GLY A 108 1.38 -11.18 -14.36
N ARG A 109 0.50 -11.47 -15.34
CA ARG A 109 0.14 -10.47 -16.37
C ARG A 109 -0.43 -9.22 -15.73
N SER A 110 -0.21 -8.06 -16.33
CA SER A 110 -0.54 -6.78 -15.69
C SER A 110 -0.79 -5.65 -16.68
N VAL A 111 -1.29 -4.55 -16.13
CA VAL A 111 -1.38 -3.26 -16.82
C VAL A 111 -0.59 -2.25 -16.00
N THR A 112 0.49 -1.71 -16.58
CA THR A 112 1.34 -0.70 -15.93
C THR A 112 0.91 0.69 -16.36
N TYR A 113 0.68 1.57 -15.37
CA TYR A 113 0.39 2.98 -15.55
C TYR A 113 1.58 3.78 -15.06
N ARG A 114 2.29 4.46 -15.98
CA ARG A 114 3.36 5.38 -15.65
C ARG A 114 3.00 6.80 -16.07
N ALA A 115 3.40 7.78 -15.27
CA ALA A 115 2.90 9.12 -15.46
C ALA A 115 3.82 10.20 -14.91
N HIS A 116 3.59 11.45 -15.36
CA HIS A 116 4.19 12.66 -14.81
C HIS A 116 3.22 13.83 -14.96
N HIS A 117 3.40 14.85 -14.13
CA HIS A 117 2.65 16.10 -14.28
C HIS A 117 3.01 16.83 -15.57
N ILE A 118 2.01 17.35 -16.24
CA ILE A 118 2.23 18.27 -17.35
C ILE A 118 2.60 19.64 -16.78
N LYS A 119 3.76 20.15 -17.21
CA LYS A 119 4.18 21.50 -16.86
C LYS A 119 3.49 22.51 -17.79
N LYS A 120 2.83 23.51 -17.23
CA LYS A 120 2.23 24.62 -17.98
C LYS A 120 2.79 25.94 -17.46
N LYS A 121 3.01 26.90 -18.37
CA LYS A 121 3.47 28.28 -18.04
C LYS A 121 2.42 28.99 -17.18
N LYS A 122 1.13 28.91 -17.55
CA LYS A 122 0.01 29.43 -16.78
C LYS A 122 -0.64 28.28 -15.99
N SER A 123 -0.80 28.46 -14.70
CA SER A 123 -1.40 27.44 -13.83
C SER A 123 -2.87 27.21 -14.18
N ILE A 124 -3.26 25.95 -14.42
CA ILE A 124 -4.64 25.52 -14.61
C ILE A 124 -4.94 24.53 -13.49
N LEU A 125 -5.59 25.00 -12.44
CA LEU A 125 -5.91 24.24 -11.24
C LEU A 125 -7.41 24.08 -10.99
N GLU A 126 -8.21 24.14 -12.07
CA GLU A 126 -9.64 23.85 -11.95
C GLU A 126 -9.87 22.37 -11.62
N PHE A 127 -10.42 22.12 -10.46
CA PHE A 127 -10.90 20.81 -10.05
C PHE A 127 -12.40 20.72 -10.35
N LYS A 128 -12.74 20.07 -11.44
CA LYS A 128 -14.15 19.73 -11.74
C LYS A 128 -14.50 18.45 -11.03
N ALA A 129 -15.51 18.49 -10.16
CA ALA A 129 -16.05 17.29 -9.54
C ALA A 129 -16.53 16.33 -10.64
N GLU A 130 -15.96 15.12 -10.69
CA GLU A 130 -16.38 14.11 -11.64
C GLU A 130 -17.69 13.44 -11.19
N LYS A 131 -18.55 13.11 -12.15
CA LYS A 131 -19.78 12.34 -11.87
C LYS A 131 -19.39 11.02 -11.19
N SER A 132 -19.98 10.77 -10.03
CA SER A 132 -19.79 9.54 -9.27
C SER A 132 -20.92 8.55 -9.56
N ILE A 133 -20.56 7.27 -9.68
CA ILE A 133 -21.49 6.15 -9.78
C ILE A 133 -21.66 5.59 -8.37
N LYS A 134 -22.89 5.43 -7.90
CA LYS A 134 -23.18 4.83 -6.58
C LYS A 134 -23.50 3.35 -6.77
N ILE A 135 -22.77 2.48 -6.09
CA ILE A 135 -23.09 1.05 -6.01
C ILE A 135 -24.33 0.89 -5.12
N PRO A 136 -25.39 0.21 -5.59
CA PRO A 136 -26.58 -0.05 -4.77
C PRO A 136 -26.25 -1.03 -3.63
N ASN A 137 -26.99 -0.92 -2.52
CA ASN A 137 -26.75 -1.73 -1.32
C ASN A 137 -27.19 -3.22 -1.46
N ILE A 138 -27.60 -3.63 -2.66
CA ILE A 138 -28.14 -4.96 -2.96
C ILE A 138 -27.12 -5.77 -3.76
N PHE A 139 -25.92 -5.95 -3.17
CA PHE A 139 -24.94 -6.86 -3.78
C PHE A 139 -24.94 -8.20 -3.05
N PRO A 140 -25.20 -9.31 -3.75
CA PRO A 140 -25.18 -10.63 -3.14
C PRO A 140 -23.75 -10.98 -2.69
N SER A 141 -23.63 -11.65 -1.55
CA SER A 141 -22.33 -11.98 -0.94
C SER A 141 -21.44 -12.88 -1.81
N TRP A 142 -22.02 -13.59 -2.79
CA TRP A 142 -21.29 -14.42 -3.76
C TRP A 142 -20.68 -13.63 -4.92
N PHE A 143 -21.09 -12.37 -5.14
CA PHE A 143 -20.65 -11.57 -6.30
C PHE A 143 -19.13 -11.47 -6.41
N MET A 144 -18.41 -11.27 -5.31
CA MET A 144 -16.94 -11.27 -5.29
C MET A 144 -16.36 -12.67 -5.02
N GLY A 145 -16.99 -13.70 -5.58
CA GLY A 145 -16.47 -15.06 -5.59
C GLY A 145 -15.33 -15.26 -6.59
N SER A 146 -14.62 -16.39 -6.47
CA SER A 146 -13.44 -16.70 -7.28
C SER A 146 -13.70 -16.63 -8.80
N TYR A 147 -14.83 -17.12 -9.26
CA TYR A 147 -15.17 -17.10 -10.70
C TYR A 147 -15.45 -15.70 -11.21
N THR A 148 -16.20 -14.90 -10.47
CA THR A 148 -16.52 -13.52 -10.84
C THR A 148 -15.26 -12.66 -10.87
N ILE A 149 -14.38 -12.79 -9.87
CA ILE A 149 -13.12 -12.06 -9.84
C ILE A 149 -12.25 -12.45 -11.04
N LYS A 150 -12.19 -13.74 -11.37
CA LYS A 150 -11.42 -14.22 -12.54
C LYS A 150 -11.95 -13.62 -13.84
N LEU A 151 -13.27 -13.58 -14.01
CA LEU A 151 -13.91 -12.96 -15.18
C LEU A 151 -13.64 -11.45 -15.23
N LEU A 152 -13.84 -10.74 -14.11
CA LEU A 152 -13.60 -9.29 -14.04
C LEU A 152 -12.15 -8.93 -14.31
N ASN A 153 -11.20 -9.68 -13.77
CA ASN A 153 -9.77 -9.49 -14.04
C ASN A 153 -9.44 -9.74 -15.52
N PHE A 154 -9.99 -10.81 -16.10
CA PHE A 154 -9.82 -11.10 -17.51
C PHE A 154 -10.35 -9.96 -18.39
N LEU A 155 -11.57 -9.50 -18.13
CA LEU A 155 -12.18 -8.39 -18.89
C LEU A 155 -11.38 -7.09 -18.70
N TYR A 156 -10.95 -6.77 -17.47
CA TYR A 156 -10.14 -5.59 -17.22
C TYR A 156 -8.83 -5.65 -18.00
N TYR A 157 -8.13 -6.78 -17.99
CA TYR A 157 -6.91 -6.95 -18.77
C TYR A 157 -7.19 -6.85 -20.28
N LEU A 158 -8.25 -7.47 -20.78
CA LEU A 158 -8.60 -7.47 -22.20
C LEU A 158 -8.88 -6.06 -22.72
N LEU A 159 -9.73 -5.31 -21.98
CA LEU A 159 -10.19 -3.97 -22.33
C LEU A 159 -9.13 -2.88 -22.10
N SER A 160 -8.10 -3.17 -21.30
CA SER A 160 -7.00 -2.23 -21.09
C SER A 160 -6.10 -2.18 -22.32
N LEU A 161 -6.21 -1.11 -23.10
CA LEU A 161 -5.39 -0.90 -24.28
C LEU A 161 -4.11 -0.13 -23.96
N LYS A 162 -3.02 -0.43 -24.67
CA LYS A 162 -1.81 0.41 -24.67
C LYS A 162 -2.21 1.80 -25.15
N SER A 163 -1.84 2.84 -24.42
CA SER A 163 -2.24 4.20 -24.77
C SER A 163 -1.33 5.24 -24.15
N LYS A 164 -1.28 6.42 -24.78
CA LYS A 164 -0.68 7.63 -24.24
C LYS A 164 -1.78 8.68 -24.23
N LYS A 165 -2.09 9.25 -23.07
CA LYS A 165 -3.18 10.20 -22.92
C LYS A 165 -2.94 11.20 -21.82
N VAL A 166 -3.60 12.33 -21.93
CA VAL A 166 -3.68 13.34 -20.89
C VAL A 166 -4.99 13.15 -20.13
N ILE A 167 -4.90 13.02 -18.82
CA ILE A 167 -6.05 12.83 -17.94
C ILE A 167 -5.98 13.78 -16.75
N SER A 168 -7.08 13.94 -16.02
CA SER A 168 -7.09 14.68 -14.76
C SER A 168 -6.32 13.95 -13.67
N LEU A 169 -5.77 14.69 -12.74
CA LEU A 169 -5.09 14.17 -11.54
C LEU A 169 -5.99 13.20 -10.79
N ASP A 170 -7.28 13.51 -10.66
CA ASP A 170 -8.25 12.67 -9.94
C ASP A 170 -8.44 11.32 -10.60
N LYS A 171 -8.53 11.27 -11.92
CA LYS A 171 -8.62 10.00 -12.68
C LYS A 171 -7.40 9.12 -12.47
N TYR A 172 -6.21 9.73 -12.36
CA TYR A 172 -4.99 8.98 -12.19
C TYR A 172 -4.81 8.46 -10.75
N PHE A 173 -4.98 9.33 -9.76
CA PHE A 173 -4.70 8.98 -8.36
C PHE A 173 -5.89 8.34 -7.63
N PHE A 174 -7.12 8.70 -8.00
CA PHE A 174 -8.32 8.34 -7.26
C PHE A 174 -9.39 7.65 -8.14
N PRO A 175 -9.02 6.64 -8.96
CA PRO A 175 -9.97 6.02 -9.89
C PRO A 175 -11.18 5.38 -9.20
N LEU A 176 -11.02 4.90 -7.94
CA LEU A 176 -12.09 4.28 -7.16
C LEU A 176 -13.00 5.30 -6.46
N ASP A 177 -12.54 6.55 -6.23
CA ASP A 177 -13.35 7.57 -5.53
C ASP A 177 -14.57 8.01 -6.35
N ARG A 178 -14.54 7.71 -7.66
CA ARG A 178 -15.70 7.89 -8.55
C ARG A 178 -16.80 6.84 -8.33
N ILE A 179 -16.50 5.77 -7.65
CA ILE A 179 -17.42 4.68 -7.35
C ILE A 179 -17.76 4.75 -5.86
N LYS A 180 -18.84 5.44 -5.54
CA LYS A 180 -19.34 5.51 -4.15
C LYS A 180 -19.76 4.13 -3.68
N ASN A 181 -19.44 3.82 -2.43
CA ASN A 181 -19.79 2.53 -1.79
C ASN A 181 -19.19 1.30 -2.49
N TRP A 182 -18.05 1.44 -3.19
CA TRP A 182 -17.39 0.33 -3.90
C TRP A 182 -17.10 -0.89 -2.99
N ASN A 183 -16.90 -0.66 -1.70
CA ASN A 183 -16.66 -1.71 -0.72
C ASN A 183 -17.85 -2.65 -0.51
N ILE A 184 -19.07 -2.22 -0.83
CA ILE A 184 -20.29 -3.03 -0.69
C ILE A 184 -20.26 -4.28 -1.57
N VAL A 185 -19.55 -4.25 -2.70
CA VAL A 185 -19.41 -5.42 -3.60
C VAL A 185 -18.80 -6.64 -2.91
N TYR A 186 -18.03 -6.45 -1.82
CA TYR A 186 -17.46 -7.54 -1.02
C TYR A 186 -18.48 -8.16 -0.03
N GLY A 187 -19.71 -7.65 0.02
CA GLY A 187 -20.78 -8.13 0.88
C GLY A 187 -20.51 -7.91 2.37
N LYS A 188 -21.36 -8.53 3.22
CA LYS A 188 -21.30 -8.36 4.69
C LYS A 188 -20.00 -8.83 5.33
N LYS A 189 -19.29 -9.78 4.73
CA LYS A 189 -18.02 -10.30 5.26
C LYS A 189 -16.84 -9.34 5.06
N GLY A 190 -16.96 -8.41 4.10
CA GLY A 190 -15.90 -7.47 3.78
C GLY A 190 -14.68 -8.12 3.07
N PHE A 191 -13.52 -7.51 3.25
CA PHE A 191 -12.28 -7.95 2.61
C PHE A 191 -11.06 -7.71 3.51
N ILE A 192 -9.97 -8.40 3.20
CA ILE A 192 -8.65 -8.21 3.82
C ILE A 192 -7.74 -7.54 2.81
N THR A 193 -7.14 -6.41 3.18
CA THR A 193 -6.01 -5.86 2.42
C THR A 193 -4.71 -6.46 2.94
N TYR A 194 -3.97 -7.12 2.07
CA TYR A 194 -2.68 -7.73 2.37
C TYR A 194 -1.57 -7.05 1.58
N GLN A 195 -0.66 -6.38 2.29
CA GLN A 195 0.44 -5.64 1.65
C GLN A 195 1.78 -6.02 2.23
N PHE A 196 2.72 -6.34 1.35
CA PHE A 196 4.09 -6.65 1.70
C PHE A 196 5.08 -6.06 0.69
N ILE A 197 6.36 -6.12 1.03
CA ILE A 197 7.47 -5.75 0.17
C ILE A 197 8.52 -6.86 0.17
N VAL A 198 9.10 -7.12 -0.99
CA VAL A 198 10.24 -8.05 -1.17
C VAL A 198 11.39 -7.34 -1.88
N PRO A 199 12.65 -7.64 -1.51
CA PRO A 199 13.83 -7.11 -2.21
C PRO A 199 13.82 -7.48 -3.69
N TYR A 200 14.35 -6.61 -4.56
CA TYR A 200 14.39 -6.84 -6.01
C TYR A 200 15.04 -8.17 -6.39
N LYS A 201 16.17 -8.52 -5.74
CA LYS A 201 16.97 -9.70 -6.07
C LYS A 201 16.16 -11.00 -6.17
N ASN A 202 15.15 -11.20 -5.29
CA ASN A 202 14.38 -12.44 -5.21
C ASN A 202 12.92 -12.23 -5.63
N SER A 203 12.54 -11.06 -6.10
CA SER A 203 11.14 -10.69 -6.30
C SER A 203 10.41 -11.60 -7.28
N TYR A 204 11.04 -12.00 -8.39
CA TYR A 204 10.42 -12.90 -9.36
C TYR A 204 10.03 -14.25 -8.73
N ASN A 205 10.99 -14.93 -8.10
CA ASN A 205 10.76 -16.27 -7.54
C ASN A 205 9.74 -16.23 -6.40
N VAL A 206 9.84 -15.23 -5.53
CA VAL A 206 8.93 -15.06 -4.38
C VAL A 206 7.51 -14.81 -4.88
N ILE A 207 7.33 -13.89 -5.82
CA ILE A 207 6.00 -13.54 -6.31
C ILE A 207 5.39 -14.64 -7.14
N ASN A 208 6.16 -15.28 -8.02
CA ASN A 208 5.68 -16.42 -8.77
C ASN A 208 5.18 -17.54 -7.85
N LYS A 209 5.94 -17.87 -6.79
CA LYS A 209 5.52 -18.85 -5.79
C LYS A 209 4.25 -18.44 -5.05
N ILE A 210 4.11 -17.15 -4.67
CA ILE A 210 2.92 -16.63 -4.00
C ILE A 210 1.70 -16.71 -4.91
N LEU A 211 1.81 -16.28 -6.18
CA LEU A 211 0.72 -16.30 -7.13
C LEU A 211 0.25 -17.73 -7.43
N ASN A 212 1.17 -18.69 -7.51
CA ASN A 212 0.81 -20.10 -7.67
C ASN A 212 0.06 -20.62 -6.43
N ILE A 213 0.54 -20.36 -5.22
CA ILE A 213 -0.17 -20.74 -3.98
C ILE A 213 -1.59 -20.15 -3.95
N LEU A 214 -1.76 -18.91 -4.32
CA LEU A 214 -3.08 -18.26 -4.38
C LEU A 214 -3.98 -18.92 -5.42
N SER A 215 -3.44 -19.21 -6.61
CA SER A 215 -4.17 -19.88 -7.70
C SER A 215 -4.59 -21.29 -7.34
N ASP A 216 -3.70 -22.11 -6.75
CA ASP A 216 -3.97 -23.47 -6.33
C ASP A 216 -5.09 -23.55 -5.27
N ASN A 217 -5.19 -22.51 -4.43
CA ASN A 217 -6.24 -22.39 -3.43
C ASN A 217 -7.48 -21.63 -3.93
N LYS A 218 -7.54 -21.25 -5.19
CA LYS A 218 -8.62 -20.45 -5.81
C LYS A 218 -8.91 -19.14 -5.05
N ILE A 219 -7.88 -18.53 -4.44
CA ILE A 219 -7.96 -17.26 -3.73
C ILE A 219 -7.50 -16.16 -4.69
N TYR A 220 -8.42 -15.33 -5.12
CA TYR A 220 -8.15 -14.28 -6.09
C TYR A 220 -8.45 -12.90 -5.52
N SER A 221 -7.69 -11.92 -5.98
CA SER A 221 -7.90 -10.50 -5.67
C SER A 221 -8.29 -9.76 -6.94
N TYR A 222 -9.29 -8.89 -6.86
CA TYR A 222 -9.64 -8.00 -7.95
C TYR A 222 -8.70 -6.78 -7.98
N ILE A 223 -8.42 -6.21 -6.82
CA ILE A 223 -7.50 -5.08 -6.69
C ILE A 223 -6.14 -5.62 -6.25
N SER A 224 -5.29 -5.91 -7.22
CA SER A 224 -3.91 -6.28 -6.97
C SER A 224 -2.97 -5.26 -7.60
N VAL A 225 -2.00 -4.77 -6.84
CA VAL A 225 -1.13 -3.67 -7.27
C VAL A 225 0.33 -3.98 -6.98
N ILE A 226 1.19 -3.65 -7.93
CA ILE A 226 2.64 -3.68 -7.77
C ILE A 226 3.22 -2.29 -7.94
N LYS A 227 4.20 -1.95 -7.10
CA LYS A 227 5.00 -0.74 -7.27
C LYS A 227 6.41 -0.91 -6.73
N SER A 228 7.34 -0.16 -7.30
CA SER A 228 8.68 0.00 -6.73
C SER A 228 8.62 0.82 -5.44
N MET A 229 9.49 0.49 -4.49
CA MET A 229 9.68 1.28 -3.29
C MET A 229 11.17 1.56 -3.06
N LYS A 230 11.46 2.81 -2.67
CA LYS A 230 12.78 3.22 -2.21
C LYS A 230 12.95 2.87 -0.74
N LYS A 231 14.18 2.57 -0.35
CA LYS A 231 14.57 2.33 1.04
C LYS A 231 14.15 3.49 1.94
N ASN A 232 13.44 3.16 3.01
CA ASN A 232 13.08 4.09 4.07
C ASN A 232 13.07 3.34 5.41
N ASP A 233 14.25 3.04 5.90
CA ASP A 233 14.50 2.22 7.08
C ASP A 233 14.74 3.02 8.36
N LYS A 234 14.53 4.34 8.31
CA LYS A 234 14.71 5.20 9.47
C LYS A 234 13.62 4.94 10.51
N TYR A 235 14.05 4.75 11.77
CA TYR A 235 13.16 4.53 12.92
C TYR A 235 12.14 3.40 12.68
N LEU A 236 10.86 3.63 12.98
CA LEU A 236 9.78 2.65 12.87
C LEU A 236 9.09 2.63 11.49
N SER A 237 9.63 3.34 10.49
CA SER A 237 9.01 3.44 9.17
C SER A 237 9.06 2.13 8.40
N PHE A 238 7.97 1.84 7.68
CA PHE A 238 7.92 0.80 6.64
C PHE A 238 8.65 1.26 5.39
N GLY A 239 9.35 0.37 4.75
CA GLY A 239 9.96 0.59 3.45
C GLY A 239 11.38 0.04 3.37
N LYS A 240 11.51 -1.15 2.82
CA LYS A 240 12.74 -1.69 2.25
C LYS A 240 12.84 -1.25 0.80
N GLU A 241 14.02 -1.32 0.22
CA GLU A 241 14.17 -1.21 -1.22
C GLU A 241 13.69 -2.50 -1.88
N GLY A 242 12.76 -2.37 -2.85
CA GLY A 242 12.18 -3.55 -3.47
C GLY A 242 10.83 -3.28 -4.14
N LEU A 243 10.09 -4.34 -4.35
CA LEU A 243 8.75 -4.32 -4.92
C LEU A 243 7.70 -4.53 -3.83
N SER A 244 6.76 -3.61 -3.72
CA SER A 244 5.59 -3.73 -2.85
C SER A 244 4.42 -4.27 -3.65
N PHE A 245 3.77 -5.29 -3.07
CA PHE A 245 2.57 -5.93 -3.58
C PHE A 245 1.42 -5.67 -2.63
N VAL A 246 0.26 -5.38 -3.19
CA VAL A 246 -1.00 -5.17 -2.47
C VAL A 246 -2.05 -6.07 -3.08
N PHE A 247 -2.79 -6.77 -2.25
CA PHE A 247 -3.94 -7.58 -2.63
C PHE A 247 -5.12 -7.24 -1.72
N ASP A 248 -6.30 -7.06 -2.31
CA ASP A 248 -7.56 -6.96 -1.58
C ASP A 248 -8.35 -8.25 -1.81
N PHE A 249 -8.35 -9.13 -0.82
CA PHE A 249 -9.02 -10.43 -0.88
C PHE A 249 -10.40 -10.38 -0.23
N PRO A 250 -11.45 -10.87 -0.88
CA PRO A 250 -12.67 -11.25 -0.17
C PRO A 250 -12.35 -12.25 0.96
N ILE A 251 -13.22 -12.36 1.95
CA ILE A 251 -13.02 -13.31 3.04
C ILE A 251 -13.35 -14.72 2.56
N TYR A 252 -12.33 -15.47 2.16
CA TYR A 252 -12.42 -16.90 1.84
C TYR A 252 -12.32 -17.75 3.10
N LYS A 253 -12.95 -18.94 3.10
CA LYS A 253 -12.97 -19.87 4.26
C LYS A 253 -11.55 -20.26 4.75
N ASN A 254 -10.60 -20.43 3.85
CA ASN A 254 -9.23 -20.88 4.14
C ASN A 254 -8.16 -19.79 4.05
N ILE A 255 -8.56 -18.51 3.95
CA ILE A 255 -7.64 -17.41 3.62
C ILE A 255 -6.51 -17.28 4.65
N ASP A 256 -6.80 -17.40 5.94
CA ASP A 256 -5.78 -17.25 6.99
C ASP A 256 -4.68 -18.32 6.88
N LYS A 257 -5.05 -19.58 6.64
CA LYS A 257 -4.09 -20.68 6.46
C LYS A 257 -3.17 -20.44 5.25
N VAL A 258 -3.72 -19.89 4.16
CA VAL A 258 -2.96 -19.61 2.95
C VAL A 258 -2.05 -18.40 3.18
N LEU A 259 -2.55 -17.34 3.79
CA LEU A 259 -1.74 -16.16 4.11
C LEU A 259 -0.63 -16.49 5.12
N ASP A 260 -0.82 -17.41 6.06
CA ASP A 260 0.24 -17.88 6.97
C ASP A 260 1.39 -18.60 6.22
N LYS A 261 1.09 -19.34 5.17
CA LYS A 261 2.11 -19.91 4.28
C LYS A 261 2.88 -18.82 3.53
N ILE A 262 2.16 -17.84 3.03
CA ILE A 262 2.74 -16.69 2.30
C ILE A 262 3.60 -15.83 3.24
N ASP A 263 3.17 -15.59 4.49
CA ASP A 263 3.96 -14.89 5.51
C ASP A 263 5.34 -15.53 5.71
N LYS A 264 5.39 -16.85 5.79
CA LYS A 264 6.67 -17.60 5.93
C LYS A 264 7.58 -17.36 4.73
N ILE A 265 7.04 -17.36 3.51
CA ILE A 265 7.81 -17.10 2.28
C ILE A 265 8.36 -15.68 2.29
N ILE A 266 7.55 -14.68 2.65
CA ILE A 266 7.97 -13.28 2.69
C ILE A 266 9.10 -13.09 3.70
N ILE A 267 8.96 -13.68 4.91
CA ILE A 267 9.96 -13.56 5.98
C ILE A 267 11.28 -14.23 5.58
N SER A 268 11.22 -15.44 5.02
CA SER A 268 12.43 -16.20 4.61
C SER A 268 13.18 -15.52 3.46
N ASN A 269 12.52 -14.66 2.69
CA ASN A 269 13.11 -13.86 1.63
C ASN A 269 13.38 -12.41 2.03
N ASN A 270 13.54 -12.15 3.33
CA ASN A 270 13.87 -10.83 3.87
C ASN A 270 12.86 -9.73 3.49
N GLY A 271 11.60 -10.11 3.28
CA GLY A 271 10.49 -9.21 3.03
C GLY A 271 10.03 -8.47 4.29
N ASP A 272 9.02 -7.62 4.13
CA ASP A 272 8.41 -6.86 5.22
C ASP A 272 6.90 -6.69 4.96
N MET A 273 6.11 -6.48 6.01
CA MET A 273 4.66 -6.32 5.92
C MET A 273 4.23 -4.92 6.33
N TYR A 274 3.22 -4.40 5.63
CA TYR A 274 2.73 -3.04 5.85
C TYR A 274 1.70 -3.00 6.98
N LEU A 275 2.13 -2.58 8.15
CA LEU A 275 1.33 -2.60 9.38
C LEU A 275 0.05 -1.76 9.31
N THR A 276 0.00 -0.70 8.51
CA THR A 276 -1.20 0.14 8.38
C THR A 276 -2.39 -0.60 7.77
N LYS A 277 -2.13 -1.64 7.00
CA LYS A 277 -3.16 -2.49 6.36
C LYS A 277 -3.26 -3.87 7.02
N ASP A 278 -2.42 -4.15 8.01
CA ASP A 278 -2.41 -5.44 8.68
C ASP A 278 -3.48 -5.57 9.75
N SER A 279 -4.29 -6.61 9.63
CA SER A 279 -5.32 -6.98 10.61
C SER A 279 -5.09 -8.36 11.24
N ARG A 280 -4.06 -9.15 10.82
CA ARG A 280 -3.97 -10.56 11.14
C ARG A 280 -2.61 -11.10 11.57
N ILE A 281 -1.48 -10.48 11.25
CA ILE A 281 -0.16 -11.05 11.60
C ILE A 281 -0.06 -11.32 13.09
N THR A 282 0.59 -12.44 13.43
CA THR A 282 0.81 -12.85 14.81
C THR A 282 1.98 -12.09 15.44
N ARG A 283 2.04 -12.06 16.77
CA ARG A 283 3.20 -11.52 17.52
C ARG A 283 4.52 -12.11 17.02
N ARG A 284 4.59 -13.43 16.79
CA ARG A 284 5.80 -14.13 16.32
C ARG A 284 6.28 -13.60 14.96
N ILE A 285 5.35 -13.37 14.03
CA ILE A 285 5.66 -12.79 12.72
C ILE A 285 6.14 -11.36 12.89
N PHE A 286 5.40 -10.55 13.64
CA PHE A 286 5.75 -9.16 13.91
C PHE A 286 7.18 -9.01 14.49
N GLN A 287 7.56 -9.85 15.46
CA GLN A 287 8.89 -9.83 16.06
C GLN A 287 10.01 -10.08 15.03
N LYS A 288 9.77 -10.96 14.06
CA LYS A 288 10.76 -11.27 13.03
C LYS A 288 10.98 -10.12 12.04
N ILE A 289 9.90 -9.42 11.63
CA ILE A 289 9.96 -8.38 10.61
C ILE A 289 10.21 -6.98 11.16
N ASN A 290 9.78 -6.70 12.40
CA ASN A 290 9.80 -5.36 13.00
C ASN A 290 10.76 -5.24 14.20
N LYS A 291 12.00 -5.70 14.03
CA LYS A 291 13.04 -5.68 15.07
C LYS A 291 13.24 -4.29 15.72
N LYS A 292 12.95 -3.20 14.97
CA LYS A 292 13.07 -1.81 15.46
C LYS A 292 12.18 -1.51 16.67
N PHE A 293 10.99 -2.13 16.79
CA PHE A 293 10.11 -2.02 17.94
C PHE A 293 10.68 -2.68 19.21
N TYR A 294 11.66 -3.55 19.03
CA TYR A 294 12.35 -4.24 20.12
C TYR A 294 13.75 -3.66 20.40
N SER A 295 14.15 -2.57 19.70
CA SER A 295 15.44 -1.93 19.91
C SER A 295 15.53 -1.38 21.33
N PRO A 296 16.73 -1.44 21.97
CA PRO A 296 16.93 -0.89 23.32
C PRO A 296 16.55 0.57 23.43
N SER A 297 16.86 1.37 22.41
CA SER A 297 16.54 2.80 22.34
C SER A 297 15.04 3.07 22.37
N PHE A 298 14.24 2.34 21.57
CA PHE A 298 12.79 2.51 21.60
C PHE A 298 12.14 2.02 22.89
N LYS A 299 12.62 0.89 23.44
CA LYS A 299 12.16 0.37 24.73
C LYS A 299 12.46 1.36 25.88
N LYS A 300 13.67 1.91 25.92
CA LYS A 300 14.08 2.93 26.91
C LYS A 300 13.21 4.18 26.77
N PHE A 301 13.00 4.66 25.54
CA PHE A 301 12.14 5.79 25.25
C PHE A 301 10.70 5.56 25.79
N ARG A 302 10.09 4.40 25.48
CA ARG A 302 8.74 4.09 25.96
C ARG A 302 8.63 4.01 27.48
N LYS A 303 9.57 3.34 28.16
CA LYS A 303 9.55 3.19 29.63
C LYS A 303 9.58 4.53 30.35
N LYS A 304 10.28 5.52 29.80
CA LYS A 304 10.48 6.81 30.45
C LYS A 304 9.19 7.62 30.59
N GLU A 305 8.37 7.70 29.53
CA GLU A 305 7.24 8.66 29.51
C GLU A 305 5.99 8.16 28.75
N TYR A 306 6.05 7.04 28.03
CA TYR A 306 5.02 6.69 27.03
C TYR A 306 4.48 5.25 27.14
N CYS A 307 4.70 4.58 28.25
CA CYS A 307 4.27 3.18 28.46
C CYS A 307 2.74 2.99 28.54
N TYR A 308 2.00 4.07 28.79
CA TYR A 308 0.55 4.05 28.97
C TYR A 308 -0.26 4.00 27.68
N PHE A 309 0.35 4.37 26.55
CA PHE A 309 -0.37 4.37 25.27
C PHE A 309 -0.39 2.99 24.64
N SER A 310 -1.57 2.58 24.22
CA SER A 310 -1.79 1.34 23.47
C SER A 310 -2.80 1.55 22.33
N SER A 311 -2.76 0.71 21.33
CA SER A 311 -3.75 0.63 20.24
C SER A 311 -4.28 -0.79 20.14
N LEU A 312 -5.39 -1.01 19.43
CA LEU A 312 -5.90 -2.35 19.17
C LEU A 312 -4.83 -3.23 18.49
N GLN A 313 -4.08 -2.66 17.57
CA GLN A 313 -2.98 -3.37 16.89
C GLN A 313 -1.85 -3.73 17.88
N SER A 314 -1.44 -2.80 18.76
CA SER A 314 -0.38 -3.09 19.73
C SER A 314 -0.80 -4.13 20.77
N ARG A 315 -2.07 -4.12 21.20
CA ARG A 315 -2.63 -5.15 22.09
C ARG A 315 -2.62 -6.52 21.43
N ARG A 316 -3.07 -6.63 20.16
CA ARG A 316 -3.01 -7.88 19.40
C ARG A 316 -1.59 -8.40 19.27
N LEU A 317 -0.61 -7.53 19.03
CA LEU A 317 0.80 -7.87 18.85
C LEU A 317 1.57 -8.02 20.18
N LYS A 318 0.97 -7.68 21.30
CA LYS A 318 1.56 -7.67 22.65
C LYS A 318 2.88 -6.87 22.72
N ILE A 319 2.83 -5.59 22.30
CA ILE A 319 3.96 -4.65 22.25
C ILE A 319 3.65 -3.34 22.97
#